data_13d9c024a5e6ee3c71ad90015202a24f
#
_entry.id   13d9c024a5e6ee3c71ad90015202a24f
#
_cell.length_a   1.000
_cell.length_b   1.000
_cell.length_c   1.000
_cell.angle_alpha   90.00
_cell.angle_beta   90.00
_cell.angle_gamma   90.00
#
_symmetry.space_group_name_H-M   'P 1'
#
loop_
_entity.id
_entity.type
_entity.pdbx_description
1 polymer ?
#
loop_
_entity_poly.entity_id
_entity_poly.type
_entity_poly.pdbx_seq_one_letter_code
_entity_poly.pdbx_strand_id
1 'polypeptide(L)'
;RSGRSSRSDGPDAAVALLPLTLRHVQADLAGLATTGQVAVKRLSPELTDAALLAWIARVQRWHERDLPAKEAGLPPSQWSETVTESETMADGRVRTRTVRRDKHVASRELSIFVGETDVRRAELPQLKDTQPRATEVLGVPLRERGYHVVEVSSRILGESLLARKEPMFARTGVLVTNLAVHFKKGRSSSLVWVTSLDRGRPVAGARVAVNDCNGLPLWGGQTDTQGIARIERGFDEAESGEGGEDKCLTGQGFF
;
A
#
# COMPACT_ATOMS: atom_id res chain seq x y z
N ARG A 1 -40.18 -13.52 26.60
CA ARG A 1 -40.19 -13.88 25.15
C ARG A 1 -39.24 -12.92 24.46
N SER A 2 -38.02 -13.40 24.18
CA SER A 2 -36.96 -12.68 23.51
C SER A 2 -37.16 -12.75 22.00
N GLY A 3 -37.46 -11.61 21.37
CA GLY A 3 -37.50 -11.50 19.92
C GLY A 3 -36.06 -11.33 19.40
N ARG A 4 -35.52 -12.36 18.78
CA ARG A 4 -34.33 -12.25 17.91
C ARG A 4 -34.75 -11.50 16.65
N SER A 5 -34.28 -10.27 16.51
CA SER A 5 -34.30 -9.54 15.24
C SER A 5 -33.25 -10.19 14.32
N SER A 6 -33.70 -11.02 13.40
CA SER A 6 -32.91 -11.48 12.27
C SER A 6 -32.76 -10.29 11.30
N ARG A 7 -31.59 -9.66 11.29
CA ARG A 7 -31.20 -8.80 10.16
C ARG A 7 -31.09 -9.71 8.93
N SER A 8 -32.06 -9.61 8.05
CA SER A 8 -31.98 -10.14 6.69
C SER A 8 -30.89 -9.36 5.97
N ASP A 9 -29.77 -10.02 5.66
CA ASP A 9 -28.84 -9.55 4.65
C ASP A 9 -29.62 -9.45 3.34
N GLY A 10 -29.90 -8.23 2.91
CA GLY A 10 -30.54 -7.95 1.63
C GLY A 10 -29.64 -8.41 0.48
N PRO A 11 -30.22 -8.83 -0.65
CA PRO A 11 -29.46 -9.23 -1.82
C PRO A 11 -28.71 -8.02 -2.39
N ASP A 12 -27.44 -8.27 -2.80
CA ASP A 12 -26.58 -7.36 -3.57
C ASP A 12 -26.00 -6.14 -2.83
N ALA A 13 -25.24 -6.38 -1.78
CA ALA A 13 -24.19 -5.44 -1.43
C ALA A 13 -23.17 -5.44 -2.58
N ALA A 14 -23.13 -4.35 -3.36
CA ALA A 14 -22.19 -4.20 -4.46
C ALA A 14 -20.77 -4.48 -3.97
N VAL A 15 -20.14 -5.51 -4.53
CA VAL A 15 -18.77 -5.88 -4.20
C VAL A 15 -17.83 -4.88 -4.88
N ALA A 16 -17.01 -4.18 -4.11
CA ALA A 16 -15.97 -3.35 -4.68
C ALA A 16 -14.96 -4.24 -5.43
N LEU A 17 -14.64 -3.87 -6.66
CA LEU A 17 -13.65 -4.56 -7.48
C LEU A 17 -12.44 -3.67 -7.67
N LEU A 18 -11.26 -4.14 -7.27
CA LEU A 18 -10.00 -3.51 -7.65
C LEU A 18 -9.64 -3.99 -9.07
N PRO A 19 -9.59 -3.08 -10.08
CA PRO A 19 -9.17 -3.46 -11.41
C PRO A 19 -7.65 -3.72 -11.44
N LEU A 20 -7.26 -4.91 -11.87
CA LEU A 20 -5.88 -5.28 -12.16
C LEU A 20 -5.72 -5.31 -13.68
N THR A 21 -4.92 -4.40 -14.22
CA THR A 21 -4.65 -4.34 -15.66
C THR A 21 -3.39 -5.14 -15.98
N LEU A 22 -3.54 -6.20 -16.77
CA LEU A 22 -2.45 -6.94 -17.38
C LEU A 22 -2.17 -6.37 -18.76
N ARG A 23 -0.92 -6.08 -19.09
CA ARG A 23 -0.51 -5.54 -20.40
C ARG A 23 0.30 -6.60 -21.16
N HIS A 24 0.21 -6.55 -22.50
CA HIS A 24 0.94 -7.44 -23.41
C HIS A 24 0.67 -8.93 -23.14
N VAL A 25 -0.60 -9.29 -22.95
CA VAL A 25 -1.00 -10.69 -22.76
C VAL A 25 -0.86 -11.42 -24.10
N GLN A 26 0.11 -12.35 -24.18
CA GLN A 26 0.31 -13.21 -25.34
C GLN A 26 -0.29 -14.58 -25.07
N ALA A 27 -0.62 -15.32 -26.13
CA ALA A 27 -1.27 -16.62 -26.01
C ALA A 27 -0.37 -17.67 -25.34
N ASP A 28 0.92 -17.60 -25.54
CA ASP A 28 1.95 -18.43 -24.88
C ASP A 28 2.18 -18.04 -23.41
N LEU A 29 1.75 -16.82 -23.03
CA LEU A 29 1.67 -16.36 -21.65
C LEU A 29 0.29 -16.62 -21.00
N ALA A 30 -0.60 -17.36 -21.64
CA ALA A 30 -1.86 -17.81 -21.03
C ALA A 30 -1.60 -18.58 -19.71
N GLY A 31 -0.42 -19.16 -19.54
CA GLY A 31 0.06 -19.67 -18.27
C GLY A 31 0.29 -18.61 -17.18
N LEU A 32 0.34 -17.30 -17.50
CA LEU A 32 0.45 -16.22 -16.49
C LEU A 32 -0.72 -16.22 -15.50
N ALA A 33 -1.93 -16.45 -16.00
CA ALA A 33 -3.12 -16.54 -15.16
C ALA A 33 -3.12 -17.80 -14.29
N THR A 34 -2.44 -18.89 -14.73
CA THR A 34 -2.32 -20.14 -13.96
C THR A 34 -1.24 -20.08 -12.88
N THR A 35 -0.29 -19.16 -12.99
CA THR A 35 0.86 -19.01 -12.06
C THR A 35 0.81 -17.70 -11.26
N GLY A 36 -0.15 -16.83 -11.55
CA GLY A 36 -0.37 -15.59 -10.82
C GLY A 36 -1.25 -15.81 -9.60
N GLN A 37 -0.87 -15.20 -8.48
CA GLN A 37 -1.64 -15.21 -7.25
C GLN A 37 -1.94 -13.78 -6.80
N VAL A 38 -3.10 -13.61 -6.18
CA VAL A 38 -3.46 -12.40 -5.46
C VAL A 38 -3.53 -12.71 -3.98
N ALA A 39 -2.90 -11.88 -3.19
CA ALA A 39 -2.96 -11.90 -1.73
C ALA A 39 -3.60 -10.61 -1.23
N VAL A 40 -4.56 -10.71 -0.32
CA VAL A 40 -5.29 -9.58 0.24
C VAL A 40 -5.28 -9.67 1.75
N LYS A 41 -4.81 -8.60 2.41
CA LYS A 41 -4.96 -8.40 3.84
C LYS A 41 -5.85 -7.18 4.07
N ARG A 42 -6.99 -7.38 4.72
CA ARG A 42 -7.79 -6.29 5.26
C ARG A 42 -7.20 -5.89 6.61
N LEU A 43 -6.92 -4.62 6.78
CA LEU A 43 -6.47 -4.13 8.08
C LEU A 43 -7.65 -4.08 9.05
N SER A 44 -7.40 -4.47 10.30
CA SER A 44 -8.43 -4.43 11.34
C SER A 44 -8.93 -2.99 11.53
N PRO A 45 -10.25 -2.77 11.68
CA PRO A 45 -10.80 -1.46 12.01
C PRO A 45 -10.43 -1.01 13.42
N GLU A 46 -9.89 -1.91 14.25
CA GLU A 46 -9.44 -1.64 15.62
C GLU A 46 -7.97 -1.21 15.70
N LEU A 47 -7.26 -1.17 14.55
CA LEU A 47 -5.91 -0.64 14.51
C LEU A 47 -5.88 0.81 14.96
N THR A 48 -4.83 1.17 15.71
CA THR A 48 -4.55 2.58 16.00
C THR A 48 -4.18 3.33 14.72
N ASP A 49 -4.38 4.64 14.71
CA ASP A 49 -4.02 5.49 13.58
C ASP A 49 -2.54 5.33 13.22
N ALA A 50 -1.66 5.27 14.22
CA ALA A 50 -0.22 5.04 14.01
C ALA A 50 0.06 3.69 13.31
N ALA A 51 -0.63 2.62 13.68
CA ALA A 51 -0.46 1.32 13.05
C ALA A 51 -1.01 1.30 11.62
N LEU A 52 -2.12 1.99 11.35
CA LEU A 52 -2.66 2.15 10.00
C LEU A 52 -1.69 2.94 9.11
N LEU A 53 -1.17 4.06 9.60
CA LEU A 53 -0.20 4.90 8.88
C LEU A 53 1.12 4.14 8.63
N ALA A 54 1.57 3.33 9.58
CA ALA A 54 2.75 2.47 9.39
C ALA A 54 2.55 1.47 8.23
N TRP A 55 1.34 0.92 8.07
CA TRP A 55 1.02 0.07 6.93
C TRP A 55 0.98 0.82 5.60
N ILE A 56 0.36 2.01 5.57
CA ILE A 56 0.34 2.88 4.39
C ILE A 56 1.77 3.22 3.97
N ALA A 57 2.59 3.64 4.92
CA ALA A 57 4.00 3.95 4.72
C ALA A 57 4.79 2.73 4.21
N ARG A 58 4.54 1.54 4.78
CA ARG A 58 5.17 0.29 4.33
C ARG A 58 4.83 -0.02 2.88
N VAL A 59 3.54 0.07 2.50
CA VAL A 59 3.11 -0.16 1.11
C VAL A 59 3.80 0.79 0.14
N GLN A 60 3.89 2.08 0.48
CA GLN A 60 4.55 3.09 -0.35
C GLN A 60 6.06 2.87 -0.45
N ARG A 61 6.74 2.59 0.66
CA ARG A 61 8.19 2.30 0.66
C ARG A 61 8.55 1.03 -0.11
N TRP A 62 7.66 0.03 -0.08
CA TRP A 62 7.87 -1.22 -0.79
C TRP A 62 7.48 -1.16 -2.27
N HIS A 63 7.03 -0.02 -2.76
CA HIS A 63 6.66 0.15 -4.16
C HIS A 63 7.91 0.41 -5.02
N GLU A 64 8.34 -0.63 -5.76
CA GLU A 64 9.44 -0.57 -6.75
C GLU A 64 10.76 0.06 -6.24
N ARG A 65 11.14 -0.21 -5.01
CA ARG A 65 12.37 0.32 -4.41
C ARG A 65 13.30 -0.80 -3.94
N ASP A 66 14.58 -0.44 -3.81
CA ASP A 66 15.53 -1.26 -3.08
C ASP A 66 15.42 -0.94 -1.59
N LEU A 67 15.25 -1.98 -0.79
CA LEU A 67 15.09 -1.89 0.65
C LEU A 67 16.36 -2.39 1.35
N PRO A 68 16.78 -1.75 2.46
CA PRO A 68 17.77 -2.37 3.34
C PRO A 68 17.32 -3.76 3.76
N ALA A 69 18.21 -4.74 3.73
CA ALA A 69 17.91 -6.13 4.05
C ALA A 69 17.27 -6.30 5.44
N LYS A 70 17.63 -5.43 6.39
CA LYS A 70 17.01 -5.36 7.71
C LYS A 70 15.53 -4.96 7.64
N GLU A 71 15.18 -3.92 6.86
CA GLU A 71 13.82 -3.46 6.66
C GLU A 71 12.99 -4.49 5.87
N ALA A 72 13.62 -5.19 4.96
CA ALA A 72 13.03 -6.29 4.20
C ALA A 72 12.74 -7.56 5.05
N GLY A 73 13.09 -7.53 6.35
CA GLY A 73 12.86 -8.66 7.26
C GLY A 73 13.82 -9.84 7.08
N LEU A 74 14.95 -9.66 6.40
CA LEU A 74 15.94 -10.70 6.26
C LEU A 74 16.67 -10.96 7.60
N PRO A 75 17.19 -12.19 7.80
CA PRO A 75 17.94 -12.51 9.01
C PRO A 75 19.25 -11.70 9.09
N PRO A 76 19.76 -11.44 10.31
CA PRO A 76 20.98 -10.62 10.51
C PRO A 76 22.21 -11.07 9.71
N SER A 77 22.32 -12.37 9.41
CA SER A 77 23.38 -12.91 8.57
C SER A 77 23.36 -12.42 7.12
N GLN A 78 22.24 -11.85 6.67
CA GLN A 78 22.05 -11.34 5.32
C GLN A 78 21.96 -9.81 5.24
N TRP A 79 22.22 -9.07 6.31
CA TRP A 79 22.12 -7.60 6.32
C TRP A 79 23.26 -6.90 5.60
N SER A 80 24.36 -7.60 5.36
CA SER A 80 25.51 -7.05 4.67
C SER A 80 26.01 -7.99 3.58
N GLU A 81 26.64 -7.40 2.59
CA GLU A 81 27.29 -8.11 1.49
C GLU A 81 28.72 -7.63 1.31
N THR A 82 29.53 -8.44 0.71
CA THR A 82 30.92 -8.12 0.37
C THR A 82 31.00 -7.76 -1.10
N VAL A 83 31.41 -6.54 -1.41
CA VAL A 83 31.51 -6.03 -2.78
C VAL A 83 32.97 -5.71 -3.09
N THR A 84 33.41 -6.08 -4.28
CA THR A 84 34.74 -5.68 -4.78
C THR A 84 34.60 -4.39 -5.58
N GLU A 85 35.17 -3.31 -5.07
CA GLU A 85 35.26 -2.03 -5.76
C GLU A 85 36.55 -1.96 -6.56
N SER A 86 36.46 -1.47 -7.79
CA SER A 86 37.62 -1.26 -8.66
C SER A 86 37.74 0.23 -8.96
N GLU A 87 38.88 0.80 -8.65
CA GLU A 87 39.21 2.21 -8.90
C GLU A 87 40.36 2.26 -9.92
N THR A 88 40.15 2.98 -11.02
CA THR A 88 41.20 3.22 -12.01
C THR A 88 42.00 4.45 -11.57
N MET A 89 43.26 4.21 -11.26
CA MET A 89 44.20 5.26 -10.85
C MET A 89 44.61 6.13 -12.05
N ALA A 90 45.16 7.32 -11.78
CA ALA A 90 45.61 8.26 -12.82
C ALA A 90 46.71 7.71 -13.75
N ASP A 91 47.44 6.69 -13.28
CA ASP A 91 48.47 5.97 -14.06
C ASP A 91 47.91 4.78 -14.89
N GLY A 92 46.56 4.62 -14.95
CA GLY A 92 45.88 3.55 -15.68
C GLY A 92 45.82 2.22 -14.95
N ARG A 93 46.42 2.10 -13.76
CA ARG A 93 46.34 0.89 -12.94
C ARG A 93 44.97 0.77 -12.29
N VAL A 94 44.43 -0.43 -12.21
CA VAL A 94 43.21 -0.76 -11.50
C VAL A 94 43.55 -1.27 -10.10
N ARG A 95 43.09 -0.55 -9.08
CA ARG A 95 43.16 -0.98 -7.69
C ARG A 95 41.82 -1.61 -7.32
N THR A 96 41.83 -2.82 -6.84
CA THR A 96 40.65 -3.49 -6.30
C THR A 96 40.69 -3.48 -4.78
N ARG A 97 39.55 -3.18 -4.18
CA ARG A 97 39.35 -3.20 -2.73
C ARG A 97 38.08 -3.95 -2.40
N THR A 98 38.13 -4.86 -1.47
CA THR A 98 36.95 -5.56 -0.95
C THR A 98 36.39 -4.78 0.23
N VAL A 99 35.14 -4.34 0.12
CA VAL A 99 34.43 -3.60 1.17
C VAL A 99 33.15 -4.32 1.57
N ARG A 100 32.80 -4.20 2.83
CA ARG A 100 31.51 -4.66 3.35
C ARG A 100 30.52 -3.52 3.29
N ARG A 101 29.36 -3.75 2.68
CA ARG A 101 28.27 -2.76 2.58
C ARG A 101 26.98 -3.34 3.13
N ASP A 102 26.04 -2.46 3.50
CA ASP A 102 24.68 -2.86 3.80
C ASP A 102 24.04 -3.44 2.54
N LYS A 103 23.45 -4.62 2.69
CA LYS A 103 22.77 -5.28 1.58
C LYS A 103 21.41 -4.66 1.36
N HIS A 104 21.09 -4.36 0.12
CA HIS A 104 19.78 -3.94 -0.35
C HIS A 104 19.14 -5.06 -1.19
N VAL A 105 17.81 -5.13 -1.11
CA VAL A 105 17.02 -6.13 -1.83
C VAL A 105 15.89 -5.43 -2.56
N ALA A 106 15.72 -5.76 -3.83
CA ALA A 106 14.62 -5.19 -4.61
C ALA A 106 13.27 -5.62 -4.01
N SER A 107 12.42 -4.68 -3.66
CA SER A 107 11.12 -4.95 -3.03
C SER A 107 10.25 -5.87 -3.89
N ARG A 108 10.40 -5.80 -5.21
CA ARG A 108 9.67 -6.67 -6.17
C ARG A 108 10.05 -8.16 -6.07
N GLU A 109 11.13 -8.50 -5.39
CA GLU A 109 11.56 -9.89 -5.16
C GLU A 109 11.02 -10.48 -3.86
N LEU A 110 10.33 -9.67 -3.05
CA LEU A 110 9.86 -10.04 -1.72
C LEU A 110 8.36 -9.81 -1.56
N SER A 111 7.68 -10.73 -0.90
CA SER A 111 6.30 -10.51 -0.49
C SER A 111 6.23 -9.56 0.71
N ILE A 112 5.36 -8.53 0.63
CA ILE A 112 5.08 -7.65 1.77
C ILE A 112 4.40 -8.40 2.93
N PHE A 113 3.88 -9.58 2.67
CA PHE A 113 3.17 -10.40 3.65
C PHE A 113 4.04 -11.48 4.30
N VAL A 114 5.36 -11.40 4.20
CA VAL A 114 6.25 -12.30 4.94
C VAL A 114 6.02 -12.11 6.45
N GLY A 115 5.69 -13.21 7.15
CA GLY A 115 5.38 -13.19 8.59
C GLY A 115 4.01 -12.66 8.97
N GLU A 116 3.17 -12.24 8.00
CA GLU A 116 1.82 -11.75 8.25
C GLU A 116 0.81 -12.90 8.32
N THR A 117 -0.06 -12.84 9.32
CA THR A 117 -1.26 -13.66 9.44
C THR A 117 -2.47 -12.99 8.77
N ASP A 118 -3.58 -13.70 8.66
CA ASP A 118 -4.86 -13.19 8.12
C ASP A 118 -4.74 -12.64 6.69
N VAL A 119 -3.91 -13.27 5.88
CA VAL A 119 -3.76 -12.97 4.46
C VAL A 119 -4.58 -13.98 3.65
N ARG A 120 -5.61 -13.50 2.97
CA ARG A 120 -6.38 -14.32 2.02
C ARG A 120 -5.62 -14.40 0.71
N ARG A 121 -5.35 -15.60 0.24
CA ARG A 121 -4.69 -15.87 -1.05
C ARG A 121 -5.67 -16.54 -2.00
N ALA A 122 -5.61 -16.17 -3.26
CA ALA A 122 -6.35 -16.77 -4.34
C ALA A 122 -5.52 -16.77 -5.61
N GLU A 123 -5.76 -17.72 -6.49
CA GLU A 123 -5.20 -17.69 -7.82
C GLU A 123 -5.90 -16.62 -8.67
N LEU A 124 -5.18 -16.00 -9.57
CA LEU A 124 -5.79 -15.11 -10.55
C LEU A 124 -6.68 -15.93 -11.49
N PRO A 125 -7.85 -15.37 -11.88
CA PRO A 125 -8.74 -16.05 -12.81
C PRO A 125 -8.00 -16.38 -14.11
N GLN A 126 -8.21 -17.60 -14.60
CA GLN A 126 -7.66 -18.01 -15.90
C GLN A 126 -8.34 -17.21 -17.02
N LEU A 127 -7.54 -16.72 -17.95
CA LEU A 127 -8.05 -16.10 -19.16
C LEU A 127 -8.67 -17.19 -20.04
N LYS A 128 -9.96 -17.01 -20.36
CA LYS A 128 -10.73 -18.02 -21.14
C LYS A 128 -10.37 -18.03 -22.62
N ASP A 129 -9.68 -17.00 -23.10
CA ASP A 129 -9.39 -16.81 -24.51
C ASP A 129 -7.87 -16.88 -24.73
N THR A 130 -7.47 -17.66 -25.71
CA THR A 130 -6.05 -17.86 -26.09
C THR A 130 -5.54 -16.82 -27.10
N GLN A 131 -6.38 -15.88 -27.53
CA GLN A 131 -5.93 -14.86 -28.47
C GLN A 131 -5.06 -13.80 -27.78
N PRO A 132 -3.99 -13.34 -28.42
CA PRO A 132 -3.16 -12.27 -27.92
C PRO A 132 -3.99 -10.99 -27.73
N ARG A 133 -3.88 -10.38 -26.54
CA ARG A 133 -4.55 -9.11 -26.23
C ARG A 133 -3.54 -8.09 -25.74
N ALA A 134 -3.70 -6.85 -26.18
CA ALA A 134 -2.85 -5.76 -25.71
C ALA A 134 -3.03 -5.50 -24.21
N THR A 135 -4.26 -5.67 -23.71
CA THR A 135 -4.60 -5.48 -22.30
C THR A 135 -5.73 -6.41 -21.89
N GLU A 136 -5.70 -6.85 -20.63
CA GLU A 136 -6.76 -7.56 -19.96
C GLU A 136 -6.99 -6.93 -18.59
N VAL A 137 -8.24 -6.83 -18.15
CA VAL A 137 -8.57 -6.28 -16.83
C VAL A 137 -9.27 -7.35 -16.01
N LEU A 138 -8.68 -7.68 -14.88
CA LEU A 138 -9.24 -8.61 -13.89
C LEU A 138 -9.76 -7.82 -12.68
N GLY A 139 -10.91 -8.20 -12.15
CA GLY A 139 -11.46 -7.62 -10.94
C GLY A 139 -11.07 -8.44 -9.70
N VAL A 140 -10.32 -7.84 -8.77
CA VAL A 140 -10.06 -8.45 -7.45
C VAL A 140 -11.17 -8.04 -6.50
N PRO A 141 -12.00 -8.98 -5.98
CA PRO A 141 -13.14 -8.64 -5.14
C PRO A 141 -12.70 -8.25 -3.72
N LEU A 142 -13.09 -7.05 -3.29
CA LEU A 142 -12.92 -6.52 -1.95
C LEU A 142 -14.31 -6.37 -1.30
N ARG A 143 -14.69 -7.35 -0.49
CA ARG A 143 -16.08 -7.48 0.00
C ARG A 143 -16.41 -6.63 1.22
N GLU A 144 -15.41 -6.16 1.93
CA GLU A 144 -15.58 -5.46 3.19
C GLU A 144 -15.07 -4.03 3.10
N ARG A 145 -15.69 -3.11 3.84
CA ARG A 145 -15.19 -1.75 3.99
C ARG A 145 -13.90 -1.75 4.82
N GLY A 146 -13.02 -0.81 4.55
CA GLY A 146 -11.77 -0.63 5.25
C GLY A 146 -10.57 -0.52 4.32
N TYR A 147 -9.39 -0.44 4.91
CA TYR A 147 -8.14 -0.41 4.16
C TYR A 147 -7.65 -1.83 3.88
N HIS A 148 -7.33 -2.10 2.64
CA HIS A 148 -6.82 -3.37 2.16
C HIS A 148 -5.42 -3.18 1.59
N VAL A 149 -4.52 -4.08 1.92
CA VAL A 149 -3.26 -4.25 1.21
C VAL A 149 -3.44 -5.40 0.23
N VAL A 150 -3.18 -5.14 -1.03
CA VAL A 150 -3.30 -6.13 -2.11
C VAL A 150 -1.93 -6.33 -2.72
N GLU A 151 -1.52 -7.58 -2.84
CA GLU A 151 -0.28 -7.98 -3.50
C GLU A 151 -0.60 -9.01 -4.58
N VAL A 152 -0.02 -8.80 -5.74
CA VAL A 152 -0.08 -9.74 -6.86
C VAL A 152 1.32 -10.30 -7.07
N SER A 153 1.42 -11.61 -7.22
CA SER A 153 2.66 -12.28 -7.55
C SER A 153 2.55 -13.04 -8.86
N SER A 154 3.63 -13.07 -9.63
CA SER A 154 3.72 -13.82 -10.87
C SER A 154 5.11 -14.45 -11.01
N ARG A 155 5.13 -15.76 -11.15
CA ARG A 155 6.36 -16.51 -11.39
C ARG A 155 6.91 -16.26 -12.79
N ILE A 156 6.06 -16.21 -13.80
CA ILE A 156 6.47 -15.98 -15.19
C ILE A 156 7.09 -14.59 -15.35
N LEU A 157 6.48 -13.55 -14.75
CA LEU A 157 7.08 -12.21 -14.74
C LEU A 157 8.42 -12.21 -14.00
N GLY A 158 8.52 -12.92 -12.88
CA GLY A 158 9.76 -13.05 -12.15
C GLY A 158 10.85 -13.74 -12.96
N GLU A 159 10.55 -14.86 -13.60
CA GLU A 159 11.49 -15.58 -14.47
C GLU A 159 11.96 -14.76 -15.70
N SER A 160 11.10 -13.84 -16.16
CA SER A 160 11.41 -12.98 -17.32
C SER A 160 12.15 -11.69 -16.97
N LEU A 161 11.91 -11.14 -15.78
CA LEU A 161 12.36 -9.79 -15.41
C LEU A 161 13.38 -9.75 -14.26
N LEU A 162 13.50 -10.83 -13.48
CA LEU A 162 14.43 -10.92 -12.36
C LEU A 162 15.67 -11.74 -12.77
N ALA A 163 16.80 -11.44 -12.17
CA ALA A 163 18.02 -12.23 -12.33
C ALA A 163 17.87 -13.65 -11.76
N ARG A 164 16.91 -13.87 -10.88
CA ARG A 164 16.58 -15.16 -10.26
C ARG A 164 15.24 -15.66 -10.78
N LYS A 165 15.09 -16.97 -10.88
CA LYS A 165 13.84 -17.63 -11.28
C LYS A 165 12.83 -17.70 -10.12
N GLU A 166 12.48 -16.56 -9.57
CA GLU A 166 11.59 -16.42 -8.42
C GLU A 166 10.36 -15.56 -8.78
N PRO A 167 9.24 -15.64 -8.04
CA PRO A 167 8.09 -14.81 -8.31
C PRO A 167 8.42 -13.31 -8.16
N MET A 168 7.87 -12.49 -9.05
CA MET A 168 7.87 -11.04 -8.90
C MET A 168 6.57 -10.59 -8.22
N PHE A 169 6.68 -9.60 -7.34
CA PHE A 169 5.59 -9.06 -6.53
C PHE A 169 5.29 -7.61 -6.90
N ALA A 170 4.01 -7.30 -7.07
CA ALA A 170 3.49 -5.93 -7.17
C ALA A 170 2.42 -5.72 -6.11
N ARG A 171 2.36 -4.56 -5.49
CA ARG A 171 1.45 -4.27 -4.37
C ARG A 171 0.84 -2.89 -4.43
N THR A 172 -0.33 -2.76 -3.79
CA THR A 172 -1.03 -1.49 -3.65
C THR A 172 -1.88 -1.48 -2.38
N GLY A 173 -2.17 -0.27 -1.88
CA GLY A 173 -3.17 -0.04 -0.85
C GLY A 173 -4.50 0.39 -1.47
N VAL A 174 -5.60 -0.12 -0.95
CA VAL A 174 -6.94 0.18 -1.43
C VAL A 174 -7.86 0.49 -0.26
N LEU A 175 -8.51 1.65 -0.29
CA LEU A 175 -9.53 2.01 0.69
C LEU A 175 -10.92 1.77 0.10
N VAL A 176 -11.67 0.84 0.68
CA VAL A 176 -13.09 0.61 0.38
C VAL A 176 -13.93 1.38 1.38
N THR A 177 -14.55 2.45 0.94
CA THR A 177 -15.31 3.36 1.79
C THR A 177 -16.51 3.95 1.06
N ASN A 178 -17.51 4.41 1.82
CA ASN A 178 -18.61 5.25 1.32
C ASN A 178 -18.46 6.72 1.76
N LEU A 179 -17.29 7.09 2.30
CA LEU A 179 -17.03 8.45 2.75
C LEU A 179 -16.03 9.15 1.84
N ALA A 180 -16.33 10.41 1.48
CA ALA A 180 -15.37 11.34 0.93
C ALA A 180 -14.98 12.32 2.01
N VAL A 181 -13.68 12.55 2.18
CA VAL A 181 -13.13 13.48 3.18
C VAL A 181 -12.34 14.56 2.45
N HIS A 182 -12.71 15.80 2.68
CA HIS A 182 -12.02 16.97 2.14
C HIS A 182 -11.41 17.76 3.29
N PHE A 183 -10.08 17.79 3.34
CA PHE A 183 -9.35 18.58 4.32
C PHE A 183 -8.82 19.86 3.67
N LYS A 184 -9.21 21.00 4.19
CA LYS A 184 -8.63 22.29 3.83
C LYS A 184 -7.76 22.81 4.96
N LYS A 185 -6.45 22.76 4.76
CA LYS A 185 -5.46 23.34 5.66
C LYS A 185 -5.35 24.84 5.39
N GLY A 186 -5.52 25.64 6.42
CA GLY A 186 -5.31 27.08 6.39
C GLY A 186 -4.22 27.49 7.39
N ARG A 187 -3.76 28.75 7.31
CA ARG A 187 -2.71 29.28 8.16
C ARG A 187 -3.16 29.44 9.62
N SER A 188 -4.36 29.96 9.84
CA SER A 188 -4.94 30.22 11.18
C SER A 188 -6.11 29.35 11.53
N SER A 189 -6.77 28.76 10.53
CA SER A 189 -7.90 27.86 10.71
C SER A 189 -7.92 26.83 9.61
N SER A 190 -8.49 25.65 9.88
CA SER A 190 -8.63 24.55 8.94
C SER A 190 -10.05 24.01 9.02
N LEU A 191 -10.45 23.21 8.04
CA LEU A 191 -11.73 22.51 8.09
C LEU A 191 -11.63 21.12 7.44
N VAL A 192 -12.46 20.22 7.94
CA VAL A 192 -12.73 18.93 7.31
C VAL A 192 -14.20 18.90 6.91
N TRP A 193 -14.48 18.50 5.68
CA TRP A 193 -15.83 18.26 5.19
C TRP A 193 -15.97 16.79 4.78
N VAL A 194 -16.99 16.13 5.36
CA VAL A 194 -17.27 14.73 5.15
C VAL A 194 -18.61 14.57 4.44
N THR A 195 -18.60 13.84 3.31
CA THR A 195 -19.80 13.51 2.55
C THR A 195 -19.85 12.01 2.26
N SER A 196 -21.05 11.48 1.98
CA SER A 196 -21.21 10.13 1.49
C SER A 196 -20.98 10.08 -0.02
N LEU A 197 -20.31 9.02 -0.52
CA LEU A 197 -20.03 8.83 -1.94
C LEU A 197 -21.27 8.40 -2.72
N ASP A 198 -22.16 7.62 -2.11
CA ASP A 198 -23.36 7.07 -2.76
C ASP A 198 -24.44 8.13 -3.04
N ARG A 199 -24.53 9.17 -2.20
CA ARG A 199 -25.60 10.18 -2.28
C ARG A 199 -25.09 11.61 -2.35
N GLY A 200 -23.79 11.83 -2.19
CA GLY A 200 -23.19 13.17 -2.14
C GLY A 200 -23.72 14.02 -0.98
N ARG A 201 -24.22 13.38 0.11
CA ARG A 201 -24.81 14.09 1.24
C ARG A 201 -23.80 14.31 2.35
N PRO A 202 -23.90 15.45 3.08
CA PRO A 202 -23.12 15.67 4.29
C PRO A 202 -23.34 14.55 5.32
N VAL A 203 -22.28 14.16 6.01
CA VAL A 203 -22.32 13.17 7.10
C VAL A 203 -22.12 13.87 8.41
N ALA A 204 -23.22 14.03 9.18
CA ALA A 204 -23.20 14.61 10.51
C ALA A 204 -22.67 13.62 11.55
N GLY A 205 -21.97 14.13 12.58
CA GLY A 205 -21.46 13.33 13.69
C GLY A 205 -20.32 12.40 13.31
N ALA A 206 -19.72 12.54 12.12
CA ALA A 206 -18.52 11.79 11.77
C ALA A 206 -17.37 12.19 12.69
N ARG A 207 -16.74 11.20 13.33
CA ARG A 207 -15.54 11.44 14.13
C ARG A 207 -14.37 11.72 13.19
N VAL A 208 -13.69 12.83 13.43
CA VAL A 208 -12.55 13.31 12.65
C VAL A 208 -11.33 13.38 13.56
N ALA A 209 -10.22 12.88 13.11
CA ALA A 209 -8.90 13.08 13.72
C ALA A 209 -7.96 13.66 12.67
N VAL A 210 -7.07 14.53 13.09
CA VAL A 210 -5.93 15.00 12.30
C VAL A 210 -4.68 14.56 13.03
N ASN A 211 -3.87 13.75 12.36
CA ASN A 211 -2.66 13.19 12.92
C ASN A 211 -1.43 13.72 12.15
N ASP A 212 -0.27 13.68 12.77
CA ASP A 212 0.98 13.78 12.04
C ASP A 212 1.27 12.48 11.28
N CYS A 213 2.35 12.44 10.52
CA CYS A 213 2.73 11.26 9.73
C CYS A 213 3.20 10.05 10.57
N ASN A 214 3.37 10.21 11.86
CA ASN A 214 3.68 9.13 12.80
C ASN A 214 2.42 8.60 13.51
N GLY A 215 1.26 9.22 13.24
CA GLY A 215 -0.01 8.91 13.89
C GLY A 215 -0.20 9.59 15.25
N LEU A 216 0.62 10.61 15.57
CA LEU A 216 0.40 11.41 16.76
C LEU A 216 -0.82 12.33 16.54
N PRO A 217 -1.84 12.27 17.40
CA PRO A 217 -3.04 13.08 17.24
C PRO A 217 -2.73 14.57 17.49
N LEU A 218 -3.03 15.40 16.51
CA LEU A 218 -2.88 16.85 16.56
C LEU A 218 -4.19 17.55 16.88
N TRP A 219 -5.31 16.96 16.44
CA TRP A 219 -6.65 17.48 16.69
C TRP A 219 -7.68 16.36 16.53
N GLY A 220 -8.81 16.48 17.27
CA GLY A 220 -9.95 15.57 17.16
C GLY A 220 -11.27 16.30 17.39
N GLY A 221 -12.31 15.87 16.68
CA GLY A 221 -13.65 16.44 16.77
C GLY A 221 -14.69 15.65 16.00
N GLN A 222 -15.85 16.25 15.79
CA GLN A 222 -16.95 15.68 15.02
C GLN A 222 -17.52 16.70 14.04
N THR A 223 -18.07 16.20 12.94
CA THR A 223 -18.76 17.03 11.95
C THR A 223 -20.13 17.50 12.46
N ASP A 224 -20.50 18.71 12.09
CA ASP A 224 -21.82 19.29 12.31
C ASP A 224 -22.91 18.72 11.35
N THR A 225 -24.10 19.26 11.36
CA THR A 225 -25.22 18.86 10.50
C THR A 225 -24.95 19.08 9.01
N GLN A 226 -23.96 19.90 8.65
CA GLN A 226 -23.51 20.14 7.29
C GLN A 226 -22.30 19.26 6.91
N GLY A 227 -21.92 18.33 7.77
CA GLY A 227 -20.76 17.44 7.57
C GLY A 227 -19.43 18.16 7.75
N ILE A 228 -19.38 19.31 8.41
CA ILE A 228 -18.19 20.15 8.56
C ILE A 228 -17.67 20.06 10.00
N ALA A 229 -16.39 19.78 10.14
CA ALA A 229 -15.63 19.98 11.37
C ALA A 229 -14.71 21.19 11.20
N ARG A 230 -14.95 22.26 11.98
CA ARG A 230 -14.12 23.47 11.97
C ARG A 230 -12.99 23.34 12.98
N ILE A 231 -11.81 23.74 12.56
CA ILE A 231 -10.58 23.62 13.33
C ILE A 231 -9.99 25.03 13.48
N GLU A 232 -10.08 25.60 14.69
CA GLU A 232 -9.62 26.97 14.98
C GLU A 232 -8.10 27.05 15.19
N ARG A 233 -7.36 26.34 14.33
CA ARG A 233 -5.89 26.39 14.28
C ARG A 233 -5.40 26.04 12.89
N GLY A 234 -4.22 26.56 12.55
CA GLY A 234 -3.40 26.03 11.48
C GLY A 234 -2.60 24.79 11.94
N PHE A 235 -1.98 24.13 10.99
CA PHE A 235 -1.01 23.07 11.22
C PHE A 235 0.28 23.47 10.54
N ASP A 236 1.36 23.48 11.28
CA ASP A 236 2.68 23.78 10.73
C ASP A 236 3.10 22.62 9.81
N GLU A 237 3.87 22.94 8.78
CA GLU A 237 4.50 21.90 7.97
C GLU A 237 5.52 21.22 8.87
N ALA A 238 5.54 19.89 8.86
CA ALA A 238 6.61 19.17 9.53
C ALA A 238 7.92 19.66 8.93
N GLU A 239 8.78 20.30 9.73
CA GLU A 239 10.11 20.65 9.29
C GLU A 239 10.78 19.36 8.82
N SER A 240 11.03 19.26 7.53
CA SER A 240 11.93 18.25 6.98
C SER A 240 13.30 18.61 7.50
N GLY A 241 13.68 18.02 8.65
CA GLY A 241 14.98 18.25 9.25
C GLY A 241 16.05 17.89 8.22
N GLU A 242 16.96 18.82 7.96
CA GLU A 242 18.16 18.58 7.18
C GLU A 242 18.87 17.33 7.74
N GLY A 243 18.88 16.23 6.98
CA GLY A 243 19.59 14.99 7.32
C GLY A 243 18.76 13.84 7.89
N GLY A 244 17.42 13.93 7.94
CA GLY A 244 16.55 12.80 8.29
C GLY A 244 15.97 12.12 7.05
N GLU A 245 16.04 10.79 6.98
CA GLU A 245 15.19 10.02 6.06
C GLU A 245 13.76 10.55 6.13
N ASP A 246 13.16 10.79 4.96
CA ASP A 246 11.78 11.32 4.79
C ASP A 246 10.81 10.54 5.68
N LYS A 247 10.56 11.01 6.90
CA LYS A 247 9.67 10.34 7.84
C LYS A 247 8.21 10.41 7.39
N CYS A 248 7.90 11.38 6.53
CA CYS A 248 6.59 11.61 5.97
C CYS A 248 6.60 11.42 4.46
N LEU A 249 6.15 10.29 3.98
CA LEU A 249 6.18 9.89 2.57
C LEU A 249 5.42 10.80 1.60
N THR A 250 4.57 11.69 2.10
CA THR A 250 3.73 12.57 1.28
C THR A 250 4.25 14.01 1.20
N GLY A 251 5.33 14.35 1.90
CA GLY A 251 5.85 15.71 1.97
C GLY A 251 4.92 16.72 2.65
N GLN A 252 3.72 16.34 3.04
CA GLN A 252 2.73 17.24 3.67
C GLN A 252 2.54 17.02 5.18
N GLY A 253 3.08 15.98 5.73
CA GLY A 253 3.16 15.75 7.18
C GLY A 253 1.85 15.48 7.95
N PHE A 254 0.68 15.45 7.29
CA PHE A 254 -0.62 15.26 7.93
C PHE A 254 -1.48 14.20 7.25
N PHE A 255 -2.25 13.48 8.08
CA PHE A 255 -3.23 12.47 7.68
C PHE A 255 -4.51 12.56 8.51
#